data_27cb7e335c9970743d139aa439155112
#
_entry.id   27cb7e335c9970743d139aa439155112
#
_cell.length_a   1.000
_cell.length_b   1.000
_cell.length_c   1.000
_cell.angle_alpha   90.00
_cell.angle_beta   90.00
_cell.angle_gamma   90.00
#
_symmetry.space_group_name_H-M   'P 1'
#
loop_
_entity.id
_entity.type
_entity.pdbx_description
1 polymer ?
#
loop_
_entity_poly.entity_id
_entity_poly.type
_entity_poly.pdbx_seq_one_letter_code
_entity_poly.pdbx_strand_id
1 'polypeptide(L)'
;PTGSGKTLLAVAALLAAVQGGHQGALMAPTEVLAEQHHRGIAELLDGFVVPPPDTLLGERPLHVALLTNRLSAPQRRMVLAQLAAGEIDLVIGTHSLISEGVDFASLGVAVVDEQHRFGVDQRAALAEVGEGDSQPDLLVMTATPIPRTAAMTVYGDLDVSTLDELPPGRTPIVTRWAQTPLDVEAVWQTVRDEVAAGRQAYVVCPLVGESEKLEVASAEETLEELANDRLKGLRLGLLHGRIPADEGDVTMAA
;
A
#
# COMPACT_ATOMS: atom_id res chain seq x y z
N PRO A 1 -0.71 7.35 -12.51
CA PRO A 1 -1.42 8.18 -11.54
C PRO A 1 -2.07 7.33 -10.45
N THR A 2 -2.35 7.90 -9.27
CA THR A 2 -3.12 7.22 -8.22
C THR A 2 -4.55 6.99 -8.73
N GLY A 3 -5.11 5.79 -8.52
CA GLY A 3 -6.46 5.44 -8.99
C GLY A 3 -6.56 5.05 -10.47
N SER A 4 -5.44 4.85 -11.18
CA SER A 4 -5.43 4.39 -12.59
C SER A 4 -5.67 2.89 -12.78
N GLY A 5 -6.02 2.16 -11.73
CA GLY A 5 -6.30 0.72 -11.82
C GLY A 5 -5.09 -0.20 -11.65
N LYS A 6 -3.92 0.30 -11.19
CA LYS A 6 -2.71 -0.51 -10.98
C LYS A 6 -2.96 -1.73 -10.11
N THR A 7 -3.69 -1.57 -9.02
CA THR A 7 -4.02 -2.68 -8.10
C THR A 7 -4.82 -3.77 -8.81
N LEU A 8 -5.73 -3.40 -9.71
CA LEU A 8 -6.51 -4.39 -10.49
C LEU A 8 -5.62 -5.19 -11.45
N LEU A 9 -4.63 -4.52 -12.09
CA LEU A 9 -3.63 -5.22 -12.91
C LEU A 9 -2.76 -6.15 -12.07
N ALA A 10 -2.34 -5.70 -10.89
CA ALA A 10 -1.61 -6.56 -9.95
C ALA A 10 -2.41 -7.82 -9.59
N VAL A 11 -3.69 -7.65 -9.25
CA VAL A 11 -4.59 -8.78 -8.94
C VAL A 11 -4.73 -9.71 -10.14
N ALA A 12 -4.86 -9.19 -11.35
CA ALA A 12 -4.94 -10.02 -12.56
C ALA A 12 -3.65 -10.84 -12.77
N ALA A 13 -2.48 -10.25 -12.58
CA ALA A 13 -1.20 -10.96 -12.67
C ALA A 13 -1.07 -12.05 -11.58
N LEU A 14 -1.43 -11.72 -10.34
CA LEU A 14 -1.43 -12.66 -9.22
C LEU A 14 -2.38 -13.84 -9.46
N LEU A 15 -3.59 -13.58 -9.97
CA LEU A 15 -4.54 -14.63 -10.31
C LEU A 15 -4.07 -15.51 -11.45
N ALA A 16 -3.35 -14.96 -12.44
CA ALA A 16 -2.75 -15.75 -13.51
C ALA A 16 -1.73 -16.75 -12.95
N ALA A 17 -0.90 -16.35 -11.98
CA ALA A 17 0.01 -17.26 -11.30
C ALA A 17 -0.75 -18.35 -10.53
N VAL A 18 -1.79 -17.98 -9.79
CA VAL A 18 -2.60 -18.95 -9.01
C VAL A 18 -3.30 -19.95 -9.93
N GLN A 19 -3.85 -19.51 -11.06
CA GLN A 19 -4.43 -20.40 -12.06
C GLN A 19 -3.39 -21.34 -12.70
N GLY A 20 -2.14 -20.90 -12.76
CA GLY A 20 -1.00 -21.74 -13.17
C GLY A 20 -0.50 -22.72 -12.10
N GLY A 21 -1.12 -22.73 -10.91
CA GLY A 21 -0.71 -23.60 -9.80
C GLY A 21 0.44 -23.04 -8.95
N HIS A 22 0.70 -21.73 -9.06
CA HIS A 22 1.75 -21.04 -8.32
C HIS A 22 1.18 -20.09 -7.28
N GLN A 23 2.00 -19.64 -6.36
CA GLN A 23 1.65 -18.62 -5.36
C GLN A 23 1.96 -17.22 -5.91
N GLY A 24 1.22 -16.22 -5.43
CA GLY A 24 1.47 -14.82 -5.72
C GLY A 24 1.83 -14.03 -4.46
N ALA A 25 2.76 -13.10 -4.58
CA ALA A 25 3.15 -12.20 -3.50
C ALA A 25 2.95 -10.73 -3.89
N LEU A 26 2.38 -9.91 -2.98
CA LEU A 26 2.29 -8.46 -3.15
C LEU A 26 3.01 -7.77 -2.01
N MET A 27 4.04 -7.01 -2.33
CA MET A 27 4.83 -6.25 -1.36
C MET A 27 4.46 -4.77 -1.39
N ALA A 28 4.05 -4.25 -0.23
CA ALA A 28 3.73 -2.85 -0.01
C ALA A 28 4.83 -2.18 0.85
N PRO A 29 5.06 -0.86 0.70
CA PRO A 29 6.14 -0.17 1.40
C PRO A 29 5.89 0.02 2.89
N THR A 30 4.65 -0.03 3.33
CA THR A 30 4.25 0.16 4.74
C THR A 30 3.22 -0.87 5.16
N GLU A 31 3.12 -1.14 6.46
CA GLU A 31 2.12 -2.06 7.02
C GLU A 31 0.69 -1.59 6.76
N VAL A 32 0.45 -0.28 6.86
CA VAL A 32 -0.87 0.30 6.56
C VAL A 32 -1.30 0.03 5.12
N LEU A 33 -0.38 0.21 4.16
CA LEU A 33 -0.67 -0.09 2.76
C LEU A 33 -0.83 -1.59 2.51
N ALA A 34 -0.05 -2.44 3.19
CA ALA A 34 -0.22 -3.89 3.12
C ALA A 34 -1.60 -4.31 3.64
N GLU A 35 -2.05 -3.77 4.77
CA GLU A 35 -3.39 -4.01 5.33
C GLU A 35 -4.50 -3.50 4.40
N GLN A 36 -4.33 -2.31 3.79
CA GLN A 36 -5.27 -1.78 2.79
C GLN A 36 -5.37 -2.68 1.56
N HIS A 37 -4.23 -3.11 1.01
CA HIS A 37 -4.22 -4.03 -0.13
C HIS A 37 -4.86 -5.37 0.24
N HIS A 38 -4.52 -5.92 1.42
CA HIS A 38 -5.10 -7.17 1.89
C HIS A 38 -6.64 -7.08 1.99
N ARG A 39 -7.17 -6.03 2.64
CA ARG A 39 -8.62 -5.82 2.77
C ARG A 39 -9.29 -5.69 1.41
N GLY A 40 -8.78 -4.80 0.56
CA GLY A 40 -9.39 -4.55 -0.75
C GLY A 40 -9.29 -5.75 -1.71
N ILE A 41 -8.20 -6.52 -1.66
CA ILE A 41 -8.04 -7.73 -2.48
C ILE A 41 -8.92 -8.86 -1.92
N ALA A 42 -8.98 -9.05 -0.61
CA ALA A 42 -9.85 -10.05 0.00
C ALA A 42 -11.33 -9.78 -0.30
N GLU A 43 -11.78 -8.52 -0.23
CA GLU A 43 -13.14 -8.12 -0.62
C GLU A 43 -13.40 -8.33 -2.12
N LEU A 44 -12.45 -7.97 -2.97
CA LEU A 44 -12.57 -8.12 -4.43
C LEU A 44 -12.65 -9.60 -4.85
N LEU A 45 -11.96 -10.47 -4.14
CA LEU A 45 -11.86 -11.90 -4.44
C LEU A 45 -12.76 -12.76 -3.53
N ASP A 46 -13.68 -12.14 -2.80
CA ASP A 46 -14.63 -12.89 -1.97
C ASP A 46 -15.47 -13.84 -2.83
N GLY A 47 -15.54 -15.10 -2.40
CA GLY A 47 -16.21 -16.16 -3.15
C GLY A 47 -15.45 -16.67 -4.39
N PHE A 48 -14.23 -16.17 -4.65
CA PHE A 48 -13.41 -16.70 -5.73
C PHE A 48 -12.89 -18.11 -5.39
N VAL A 49 -12.99 -19.01 -6.35
CA VAL A 49 -12.55 -20.40 -6.20
C VAL A 49 -11.40 -20.70 -7.17
N VAL A 50 -10.50 -21.54 -6.72
CA VAL A 50 -9.34 -21.99 -7.51
C VAL A 50 -9.39 -23.50 -7.70
N PRO A 51 -8.89 -24.01 -8.85
CA PRO A 51 -8.74 -25.43 -9.01
C PRO A 51 -7.74 -25.96 -7.97
N PRO A 52 -7.99 -27.14 -7.39
CA PRO A 52 -7.04 -27.73 -6.47
C PRO A 52 -5.77 -28.18 -7.23
N PRO A 53 -4.62 -28.23 -6.56
CA PRO A 53 -3.40 -28.76 -7.15
C PRO A 53 -3.54 -30.23 -7.58
N ASP A 54 -4.52 -30.93 -7.03
CA ASP A 54 -4.83 -32.33 -7.35
C ASP A 54 -6.25 -32.40 -7.94
N THR A 55 -6.35 -32.80 -9.22
CA THR A 55 -7.57 -32.76 -10.05
C THR A 55 -8.74 -33.62 -9.57
N LEU A 56 -8.59 -34.37 -8.45
CA LEU A 56 -9.62 -35.22 -7.88
C LEU A 56 -10.48 -34.58 -6.79
N LEU A 57 -10.09 -33.41 -6.30
CA LEU A 57 -10.75 -32.75 -5.16
C LEU A 57 -11.41 -31.46 -5.61
N GLY A 58 -12.47 -31.31 -6.22
CA GLY A 58 -13.27 -30.14 -6.54
C GLY A 58 -12.63 -28.74 -6.26
N GLU A 59 -13.24 -27.68 -6.67
CA GLU A 59 -12.80 -26.30 -6.43
C GLU A 59 -12.70 -25.97 -4.93
N ARG A 60 -11.71 -25.16 -4.54
CA ARG A 60 -11.52 -24.65 -3.18
C ARG A 60 -11.53 -23.12 -3.14
N PRO A 61 -11.90 -22.49 -2.02
CA PRO A 61 -11.77 -21.04 -1.88
C PRO A 61 -10.32 -20.59 -2.05
N LEU A 62 -10.14 -19.44 -2.69
CA LEU A 62 -8.84 -18.77 -2.78
C LEU A 62 -8.44 -18.29 -1.37
N HIS A 63 -7.19 -18.56 -0.97
CA HIS A 63 -6.67 -18.16 0.33
C HIS A 63 -5.73 -16.96 0.21
N VAL A 64 -6.17 -15.82 0.73
CA VAL A 64 -5.39 -14.57 0.80
C VAL A 64 -4.92 -14.35 2.24
N ALA A 65 -3.62 -14.16 2.44
CA ALA A 65 -3.03 -13.94 3.76
C ALA A 65 -2.26 -12.61 3.85
N LEU A 66 -2.16 -12.08 5.07
CA LEU A 66 -1.35 -10.90 5.40
C LEU A 66 -0.12 -11.33 6.21
N LEU A 67 1.07 -10.86 5.80
CA LEU A 67 2.32 -11.09 6.52
C LEU A 67 3.01 -9.74 6.81
N THR A 68 2.88 -9.25 8.04
CA THR A 68 3.50 -8.02 8.53
C THR A 68 4.19 -8.24 9.88
N ASN A 69 4.97 -7.26 10.34
CA ASN A 69 5.62 -7.34 11.65
C ASN A 69 4.66 -7.16 12.83
N ARG A 70 3.40 -6.77 12.58
CA ARG A 70 2.34 -6.64 13.60
C ARG A 70 1.75 -7.98 14.02
N LEU A 71 1.97 -9.04 13.23
CA LEU A 71 1.51 -10.37 13.60
C LEU A 71 2.20 -10.85 14.88
N SER A 72 1.43 -11.45 15.76
CA SER A 72 2.00 -12.17 16.91
C SER A 72 2.87 -13.34 16.44
N ALA A 73 3.86 -13.74 17.26
CA ALA A 73 4.76 -14.82 16.91
C ALA A 73 4.04 -16.16 16.56
N PRO A 74 2.95 -16.54 17.22
CA PRO A 74 2.16 -17.72 16.81
C PRO A 74 1.48 -17.54 15.45
N GLN A 75 0.87 -16.39 15.18
CA GLN A 75 0.22 -16.09 13.90
C GLN A 75 1.23 -16.09 12.75
N ARG A 76 2.37 -15.41 12.95
CA ARG A 76 3.44 -15.41 11.96
C ARG A 76 3.90 -16.82 11.62
N ARG A 77 4.16 -17.67 12.62
CA ARG A 77 4.57 -19.07 12.40
C ARG A 77 3.52 -19.87 11.62
N MET A 78 2.24 -19.65 11.89
CA MET A 78 1.15 -20.31 11.18
C MET A 78 1.13 -19.88 9.70
N VAL A 79 1.19 -18.58 9.42
CA VAL A 79 1.22 -18.05 8.04
C VAL A 79 2.44 -18.58 7.28
N LEU A 80 3.63 -18.59 7.90
CA LEU A 80 4.84 -19.12 7.27
C LEU A 80 4.74 -20.62 6.96
N ALA A 81 4.20 -21.42 7.87
CA ALA A 81 3.99 -22.85 7.64
C ALA A 81 3.00 -23.11 6.50
N GLN A 82 1.90 -22.38 6.44
CA GLN A 82 0.90 -22.49 5.38
C GLN A 82 1.45 -22.01 4.02
N LEU A 83 2.30 -20.97 4.02
CA LEU A 83 2.95 -20.48 2.81
C LEU A 83 3.91 -21.53 2.22
N ALA A 84 4.76 -22.10 3.08
CA ALA A 84 5.69 -23.18 2.68
C ALA A 84 4.97 -24.46 2.26
N ALA A 85 3.78 -24.73 2.78
CA ALA A 85 2.94 -25.86 2.40
C ALA A 85 2.11 -25.63 1.11
N GLY A 86 2.12 -24.41 0.53
CA GLY A 86 1.29 -24.06 -0.62
C GLY A 86 -0.21 -23.93 -0.30
N GLU A 87 -0.58 -23.76 0.97
CA GLU A 87 -1.97 -23.58 1.40
C GLU A 87 -2.45 -22.13 1.23
N ILE A 88 -1.52 -21.17 1.12
CA ILE A 88 -1.79 -19.77 0.82
C ILE A 88 -1.53 -19.53 -0.67
N ASP A 89 -2.53 -19.01 -1.38
CA ASP A 89 -2.43 -18.68 -2.80
C ASP A 89 -1.83 -17.30 -3.02
N LEU A 90 -2.29 -16.32 -2.25
CA LEU A 90 -1.83 -14.93 -2.31
C LEU A 90 -1.38 -14.48 -0.93
N VAL A 91 -0.16 -13.94 -0.86
CA VAL A 91 0.33 -13.30 0.36
C VAL A 91 0.61 -11.83 0.11
N ILE A 92 0.12 -10.99 1.02
CA ILE A 92 0.33 -9.54 0.99
C ILE A 92 1.14 -9.17 2.23
N GLY A 93 2.16 -8.33 2.07
CA GLY A 93 3.01 -7.97 3.18
C GLY A 93 3.92 -6.79 2.88
N THR A 94 4.88 -6.59 3.76
CA THR A 94 5.93 -5.59 3.61
C THR A 94 7.26 -6.28 3.25
N HIS A 95 8.38 -5.63 3.54
CA HIS A 95 9.71 -6.27 3.46
C HIS A 95 9.82 -7.58 4.28
N SER A 96 8.86 -7.86 5.15
CA SER A 96 8.76 -9.14 5.86
C SER A 96 8.63 -10.34 4.93
N LEU A 97 8.19 -10.15 3.66
CA LEU A 97 8.08 -11.20 2.64
C LEU A 97 9.43 -11.69 2.11
N ILE A 98 10.48 -10.87 2.26
CA ILE A 98 11.84 -11.19 1.82
C ILE A 98 12.80 -11.42 3.00
N SER A 99 12.25 -11.54 4.22
CA SER A 99 13.05 -11.84 5.41
C SER A 99 13.46 -13.31 5.44
N GLU A 100 14.58 -13.61 6.10
CA GLU A 100 14.99 -15.00 6.35
C GLU A 100 13.86 -15.85 6.96
N GLY A 101 13.70 -17.06 6.46
CA GLY A 101 12.69 -18.01 6.92
C GLY A 101 11.30 -17.80 6.31
N VAL A 102 11.19 -17.04 5.24
CA VAL A 102 9.97 -16.98 4.40
C VAL A 102 10.20 -17.85 3.18
N ASP A 103 9.59 -19.03 3.18
CA ASP A 103 9.68 -20.00 2.11
C ASP A 103 8.34 -20.12 1.39
N PHE A 104 8.38 -20.12 0.06
CA PHE A 104 7.23 -20.37 -0.79
C PHE A 104 7.30 -21.79 -1.35
N ALA A 105 6.17 -22.48 -1.41
CA ALA A 105 6.10 -23.76 -2.09
C ALA A 105 6.36 -23.61 -3.61
N SER A 106 5.82 -22.54 -4.22
CA SER A 106 6.05 -22.21 -5.63
C SER A 106 5.62 -20.78 -5.91
N LEU A 107 6.53 -19.82 -5.86
CA LEU A 107 6.24 -18.42 -6.19
C LEU A 107 6.28 -18.21 -7.70
N GLY A 108 5.15 -17.81 -8.31
CA GLY A 108 5.07 -17.55 -9.75
C GLY A 108 5.15 -16.06 -10.10
N VAL A 109 4.54 -15.19 -9.28
CA VAL A 109 4.54 -13.73 -9.52
C VAL A 109 4.77 -13.00 -8.21
N ALA A 110 5.70 -12.04 -8.24
CA ALA A 110 5.91 -11.07 -7.19
C ALA A 110 5.55 -9.66 -7.67
N VAL A 111 4.67 -8.98 -6.95
CA VAL A 111 4.26 -7.59 -7.21
C VAL A 111 4.89 -6.68 -6.17
N VAL A 112 5.54 -5.60 -6.60
CA VAL A 112 6.10 -4.56 -5.73
C VAL A 112 5.37 -3.25 -5.98
N ASP A 113 4.66 -2.75 -4.99
CA ASP A 113 3.97 -1.46 -5.07
C ASP A 113 4.83 -0.33 -4.50
N GLU A 114 4.72 0.88 -5.10
CA GLU A 114 5.46 2.09 -4.70
C GLU A 114 6.97 1.87 -4.57
N GLN A 115 7.56 1.33 -5.60
CA GLN A 115 8.94 0.86 -5.69
C GLN A 115 10.02 1.83 -5.19
N HIS A 116 9.81 3.15 -5.29
CA HIS A 116 10.82 4.15 -4.91
C HIS A 116 11.25 4.06 -3.43
N ARG A 117 10.52 3.29 -2.61
CA ARG A 117 10.84 3.04 -1.20
C ARG A 117 11.62 1.74 -0.95
N PHE A 118 11.88 0.96 -2.00
CA PHE A 118 12.62 -0.31 -1.90
C PHE A 118 14.02 -0.19 -2.53
N GLY A 119 15.04 -0.68 -1.82
CA GLY A 119 16.42 -0.77 -2.32
C GLY A 119 16.58 -1.80 -3.46
N VAL A 120 17.69 -1.70 -4.20
CA VAL A 120 18.04 -2.63 -5.27
C VAL A 120 18.16 -4.07 -4.73
N ASP A 121 18.74 -4.21 -3.53
CA ASP A 121 18.98 -5.51 -2.89
C ASP A 121 17.70 -6.24 -2.50
N GLN A 122 16.64 -5.51 -2.12
CA GLN A 122 15.35 -6.11 -1.74
C GLN A 122 14.59 -6.70 -2.92
N ARG A 123 14.83 -6.19 -4.12
CA ARG A 123 14.24 -6.72 -5.36
C ARG A 123 14.97 -7.93 -5.88
N ALA A 124 16.31 -7.92 -5.78
CA ALA A 124 17.12 -9.10 -6.07
C ALA A 124 16.71 -10.27 -5.17
N ALA A 125 16.47 -10.00 -3.88
CA ALA A 125 16.00 -11.01 -2.94
C ALA A 125 14.65 -11.63 -3.34
N LEU A 126 13.68 -10.85 -3.88
CA LEU A 126 12.41 -11.42 -4.38
C LEU A 126 12.60 -12.29 -5.63
N ALA A 127 13.52 -11.92 -6.50
CA ALA A 127 13.84 -12.74 -7.68
C ALA A 127 14.58 -14.02 -7.32
N GLU A 128 15.26 -14.06 -6.16
CA GLU A 128 16.00 -15.22 -5.65
C GLU A 128 15.14 -16.16 -4.76
N VAL A 129 13.92 -15.76 -4.40
CA VAL A 129 13.02 -16.52 -3.50
C VAL A 129 12.45 -17.80 -4.17
N GLY A 130 12.77 -18.10 -5.41
CA GLY A 130 12.37 -19.36 -6.08
C GLY A 130 13.38 -20.49 -5.86
N GLU A 131 12.96 -21.64 -5.33
CA GLU A 131 13.79 -22.86 -5.39
C GLU A 131 13.77 -23.44 -6.82
N GLY A 132 14.96 -23.53 -7.46
CA GLY A 132 15.14 -24.17 -8.74
C GLY A 132 15.27 -23.21 -9.94
N ASP A 133 15.14 -23.76 -11.16
CA ASP A 133 15.33 -23.07 -12.46
C ASP A 133 14.19 -22.08 -12.82
N SER A 134 13.16 -21.90 -11.97
CA SER A 134 12.00 -21.05 -12.22
C SER A 134 12.04 -19.84 -11.31
N GLN A 135 12.51 -18.72 -11.84
CA GLN A 135 12.41 -17.42 -11.16
C GLN A 135 10.97 -16.87 -11.29
N PRO A 136 10.42 -16.25 -10.23
CA PRO A 136 9.11 -15.61 -10.31
C PRO A 136 9.14 -14.42 -11.26
N ASP A 137 8.06 -14.19 -11.98
CA ASP A 137 7.86 -12.95 -12.73
C ASP A 137 7.72 -11.76 -11.76
N LEU A 138 8.41 -10.65 -12.06
CA LEU A 138 8.41 -9.47 -11.23
C LEU A 138 7.60 -8.35 -11.88
N LEU A 139 6.50 -7.94 -11.25
CA LEU A 139 5.71 -6.76 -11.61
C LEU A 139 5.98 -5.61 -10.63
N VAL A 140 6.52 -4.53 -11.16
CA VAL A 140 6.82 -3.34 -10.37
C VAL A 140 5.84 -2.23 -10.71
N MET A 141 5.22 -1.64 -9.68
CA MET A 141 4.26 -0.56 -9.84
C MET A 141 4.72 0.71 -9.13
N THR A 142 4.43 1.87 -9.71
CA THR A 142 4.62 3.17 -9.05
C THR A 142 3.62 4.20 -9.56
N ALA A 143 3.20 5.13 -8.69
CA ALA A 143 2.40 6.29 -9.06
C ALA A 143 3.26 7.48 -9.52
N THR A 144 4.54 7.51 -9.14
CA THR A 144 5.48 8.57 -9.54
C THR A 144 6.26 8.11 -10.77
N PRO A 145 6.06 8.74 -11.94
CA PRO A 145 6.79 8.35 -13.14
C PRO A 145 8.29 8.64 -12.95
N ILE A 146 9.10 7.59 -12.99
CA ILE A 146 10.55 7.74 -13.09
C ILE A 146 10.87 7.95 -14.57
N PRO A 147 11.65 8.99 -14.94
CA PRO A 147 12.06 9.16 -16.32
C PRO A 147 12.66 7.87 -16.88
N ARG A 148 12.27 7.49 -18.11
CA ARG A 148 12.66 6.21 -18.72
C ARG A 148 14.18 5.96 -18.68
N THR A 149 14.97 7.03 -18.84
CA THR A 149 16.44 6.98 -18.73
C THR A 149 16.93 6.61 -17.33
N ALA A 150 16.30 7.13 -16.29
CA ALA A 150 16.63 6.77 -14.90
C ALA A 150 16.10 5.36 -14.56
N ALA A 151 14.95 4.98 -15.10
CA ALA A 151 14.43 3.62 -14.95
C ALA A 151 15.37 2.58 -15.58
N MET A 152 15.84 2.79 -16.79
CA MET A 152 16.81 1.89 -17.47
C MET A 152 18.14 1.77 -16.70
N THR A 153 18.60 2.84 -16.05
CA THR A 153 19.84 2.81 -15.26
C THR A 153 19.71 2.00 -13.98
N VAL A 154 18.49 1.99 -13.41
CA VAL A 154 18.22 1.35 -12.11
C VAL A 154 17.66 -0.06 -12.29
N TYR A 155 16.95 -0.33 -13.39
CA TYR A 155 16.11 -1.53 -13.58
C TYR A 155 16.56 -2.45 -14.71
N GLY A 156 17.54 -2.07 -15.52
CA GLY A 156 18.03 -2.89 -16.62
C GLY A 156 16.94 -3.19 -17.67
N ASP A 157 16.65 -4.46 -17.90
CA ASP A 157 15.81 -4.98 -18.99
C ASP A 157 14.30 -5.04 -18.66
N LEU A 158 13.77 -4.18 -17.76
CA LEU A 158 12.32 -4.17 -17.50
C LEU A 158 11.55 -3.50 -18.64
N ASP A 159 10.53 -4.17 -19.13
CA ASP A 159 9.52 -3.58 -20.00
C ASP A 159 8.64 -2.60 -19.21
N VAL A 160 8.44 -1.39 -19.76
CA VAL A 160 7.68 -0.34 -19.11
C VAL A 160 6.35 -0.10 -19.83
N SER A 161 5.26 -0.30 -19.10
CA SER A 161 3.92 0.07 -19.53
C SER A 161 3.41 1.26 -18.73
N THR A 162 2.81 2.24 -19.40
CA THR A 162 2.30 3.46 -18.75
C THR A 162 0.77 3.47 -18.80
N LEU A 163 0.15 3.65 -17.62
CA LEU A 163 -1.28 3.89 -17.47
C LEU A 163 -1.48 5.40 -17.29
N ASP A 164 -1.81 6.11 -18.33
CA ASP A 164 -1.94 7.57 -18.36
C ASP A 164 -3.40 8.04 -18.32
N GLU A 165 -4.36 7.14 -18.47
CA GLU A 165 -5.77 7.45 -18.35
C GLU A 165 -6.23 7.45 -16.88
N LEU A 166 -7.06 8.45 -16.55
CA LEU A 166 -7.74 8.52 -15.26
C LEU A 166 -9.08 7.79 -15.34
N PRO A 167 -9.54 7.16 -14.25
CA PRO A 167 -10.87 6.55 -14.23
C PRO A 167 -11.96 7.54 -14.61
N PRO A 168 -13.03 7.09 -15.32
CA PRO A 168 -14.17 7.95 -15.65
C PRO A 168 -14.76 8.60 -14.38
N GLY A 169 -15.10 9.88 -14.46
CA GLY A 169 -15.73 10.63 -13.36
C GLY A 169 -14.78 11.22 -12.33
N ARG A 170 -13.48 11.04 -12.46
CA ARG A 170 -12.51 11.68 -11.54
C ARG A 170 -12.33 13.16 -11.91
N THR A 171 -12.66 14.05 -10.97
CA THR A 171 -12.40 15.48 -11.10
C THR A 171 -10.89 15.75 -11.06
N PRO A 172 -10.34 16.60 -11.95
CA PRO A 172 -8.94 16.98 -11.90
C PRO A 172 -8.57 17.62 -10.56
N ILE A 173 -7.40 17.23 -10.03
CA ILE A 173 -6.86 17.82 -8.81
C ILE A 173 -6.28 19.20 -9.17
N VAL A 174 -6.73 20.23 -8.44
CA VAL A 174 -6.19 21.60 -8.57
C VAL A 174 -5.16 21.82 -7.47
N THR A 175 -3.90 21.93 -7.86
CA THR A 175 -2.80 22.26 -6.95
C THR A 175 -2.53 23.76 -7.00
N ARG A 176 -2.46 24.40 -5.82
CA ARG A 176 -2.14 25.82 -5.66
C ARG A 176 -0.96 25.96 -4.71
N TRP A 177 -0.07 26.87 -5.00
CA TRP A 177 1.03 27.23 -4.11
C TRP A 177 0.72 28.57 -3.46
N ALA A 178 0.45 28.56 -2.15
CA ALA A 178 0.23 29.77 -1.36
C ALA A 178 1.57 30.37 -0.95
N GLN A 179 1.90 31.55 -1.47
CA GLN A 179 3.18 32.23 -1.24
C GLN A 179 3.05 33.43 -0.30
N THR A 180 1.88 34.05 -0.29
CA THR A 180 1.64 35.26 0.51
C THR A 180 0.68 34.97 1.66
N PRO A 181 0.66 35.82 2.73
CA PRO A 181 -0.33 35.70 3.79
C PRO A 181 -1.78 35.73 3.28
N LEU A 182 -2.06 36.45 2.21
CA LEU A 182 -3.39 36.48 1.58
C LEU A 182 -3.74 35.16 0.91
N ASP A 183 -2.75 34.52 0.26
CA ASP A 183 -2.95 33.20 -0.35
C ASP A 183 -3.24 32.16 0.73
N VAL A 184 -2.52 32.20 1.84
CA VAL A 184 -2.73 31.30 2.98
C VAL A 184 -4.14 31.50 3.58
N GLU A 185 -4.59 32.75 3.69
CA GLU A 185 -5.98 33.02 4.16
C GLU A 185 -7.02 32.44 3.18
N ALA A 186 -6.79 32.58 1.88
CA ALA A 186 -7.67 32.00 0.86
C ALA A 186 -7.70 30.46 0.94
N VAL A 187 -6.59 29.80 1.29
CA VAL A 187 -6.56 28.36 1.54
C VAL A 187 -7.45 27.99 2.73
N TRP A 188 -7.32 28.67 3.85
CA TRP A 188 -8.17 28.41 5.02
C TRP A 188 -9.65 28.67 4.76
N GLN A 189 -9.97 29.69 3.95
CA GLN A 189 -11.35 29.91 3.53
C GLN A 189 -11.85 28.75 2.66
N THR A 190 -11.03 28.24 1.73
CA THR A 190 -11.36 27.06 0.94
C THR A 190 -11.62 25.84 1.82
N VAL A 191 -10.81 25.62 2.86
CA VAL A 191 -11.03 24.52 3.81
C VAL A 191 -12.40 24.64 4.48
N ARG A 192 -12.78 25.85 4.94
CA ARG A 192 -14.09 26.08 5.56
C ARG A 192 -15.24 25.80 4.59
N ASP A 193 -15.11 26.25 3.36
CA ASP A 193 -16.16 26.09 2.34
C ASP A 193 -16.32 24.60 1.98
N GLU A 194 -15.21 23.86 1.87
CA GLU A 194 -15.23 22.43 1.59
C GLU A 194 -15.87 21.62 2.74
N VAL A 195 -15.53 21.96 3.99
CA VAL A 195 -16.12 21.32 5.17
C VAL A 195 -17.61 21.67 5.30
N ALA A 196 -17.99 22.92 5.02
CA ALA A 196 -19.40 23.33 5.01
C ALA A 196 -20.22 22.59 3.92
N ALA A 197 -19.55 22.20 2.83
CA ALA A 197 -20.15 21.37 1.78
C ALA A 197 -20.14 19.85 2.10
N GLY A 198 -19.78 19.45 3.33
CA GLY A 198 -19.76 18.06 3.79
C GLY A 198 -18.53 17.26 3.36
N ARG A 199 -17.47 17.92 2.91
CA ARG A 199 -16.20 17.29 2.56
C ARG A 199 -15.20 17.36 3.70
N GLN A 200 -14.12 16.59 3.60
CA GLN A 200 -13.03 16.56 4.59
C GLN A 200 -11.80 17.29 4.05
N ALA A 201 -11.00 17.83 4.94
CA ALA A 201 -9.72 18.46 4.63
C ALA A 201 -8.61 17.87 5.50
N TYR A 202 -7.42 17.68 4.93
CA TYR A 202 -6.25 17.20 5.64
C TYR A 202 -5.19 18.30 5.68
N VAL A 203 -4.75 18.63 6.89
CA VAL A 203 -3.62 19.54 7.11
C VAL A 203 -2.41 18.69 7.46
N VAL A 204 -1.44 18.67 6.55
CA VAL A 204 -0.21 17.88 6.75
C VAL A 204 0.87 18.79 7.30
N CYS A 205 1.30 18.53 8.54
CA CYS A 205 2.39 19.25 9.18
C CYS A 205 3.70 18.55 8.84
N PRO A 206 4.69 19.26 8.24
CA PRO A 206 6.00 18.67 8.01
C PRO A 206 6.73 18.46 9.33
N LEU A 207 7.53 17.42 9.41
CA LEU A 207 8.45 17.16 10.49
C LEU A 207 9.49 18.29 10.60
N VAL A 208 9.48 19.01 11.71
CA VAL A 208 10.50 20.04 12.01
C VAL A 208 11.33 19.56 13.19
N GLY A 209 12.28 18.67 12.96
CA GLY A 209 13.23 18.24 13.98
C GLY A 209 13.67 16.77 13.88
N GLU A 210 14.84 16.47 14.45
CA GLU A 210 15.46 15.13 14.47
C GLU A 210 14.90 14.20 15.58
N SER A 211 13.87 14.60 16.32
CA SER A 211 13.33 13.82 17.43
C SER A 211 11.82 13.64 17.33
N GLU A 212 11.38 12.38 17.38
CA GLU A 212 9.96 11.98 17.37
C GLU A 212 9.10 12.64 18.48
N LYS A 213 9.70 13.12 19.57
CA LYS A 213 8.97 13.82 20.64
C LYS A 213 8.62 15.25 20.25
N LEU A 214 9.48 15.92 19.49
CA LEU A 214 9.23 17.25 18.94
C LEU A 214 8.15 17.24 17.86
N GLU A 215 8.02 16.10 17.14
CA GLU A 215 7.02 15.91 16.09
C GLU A 215 5.59 15.95 16.62
N VAL A 216 5.33 15.20 17.69
CA VAL A 216 4.00 15.15 18.33
C VAL A 216 3.65 16.50 18.91
N ALA A 217 4.57 17.16 19.62
CA ALA A 217 4.37 18.48 20.19
C ALA A 217 4.02 19.54 19.12
N SER A 218 4.73 19.51 17.97
CA SER A 218 4.46 20.43 16.85
C SER A 218 3.09 20.20 16.21
N ALA A 219 2.64 18.95 16.08
CA ALA A 219 1.31 18.63 15.56
C ALA A 219 0.19 19.02 16.54
N GLU A 220 0.40 18.81 17.83
CA GLU A 220 -0.52 19.22 18.89
C GLU A 220 -0.63 20.75 18.96
N GLU A 221 0.49 21.48 18.94
CA GLU A 221 0.51 22.95 18.91
C GLU A 221 -0.21 23.49 17.67
N THR A 222 0.04 22.92 16.50
CA THR A 222 -0.65 23.30 15.26
C THR A 222 -2.16 23.05 15.36
N LEU A 223 -2.57 21.93 15.95
CA LEU A 223 -3.99 21.63 16.17
C LEU A 223 -4.63 22.69 17.07
N GLU A 224 -3.99 23.05 18.18
CA GLU A 224 -4.50 24.08 19.11
C GLU A 224 -4.62 25.45 18.44
N GLU A 225 -3.60 25.87 17.68
CA GLU A 225 -3.65 27.12 16.92
C GLU A 225 -4.80 27.13 15.91
N LEU A 226 -4.97 26.07 15.13
CA LEU A 226 -6.04 25.96 14.16
C LEU A 226 -7.42 25.93 14.80
N ALA A 227 -7.58 25.22 15.92
CA ALA A 227 -8.83 25.13 16.65
C ALA A 227 -9.26 26.48 17.25
N ASN A 228 -8.31 27.29 17.71
CA ASN A 228 -8.57 28.56 18.36
C ASN A 228 -8.72 29.75 17.39
N ASP A 229 -8.12 29.64 16.20
CA ASP A 229 -8.08 30.73 15.22
C ASP A 229 -8.74 30.31 13.88
N ARG A 230 -7.96 29.68 13.01
CA ARG A 230 -8.29 29.50 11.59
C ARG A 230 -9.46 28.56 11.32
N LEU A 231 -9.62 27.52 12.11
CA LEU A 231 -10.65 26.48 11.94
C LEU A 231 -11.62 26.43 13.14
N LYS A 232 -11.76 27.53 13.84
CA LYS A 232 -12.65 27.63 15.00
C LYS A 232 -14.08 27.22 14.64
N GLY A 233 -14.62 26.30 15.45
CA GLY A 233 -15.98 25.80 15.29
C GLY A 233 -16.11 24.58 14.36
N LEU A 234 -15.03 24.15 13.72
CA LEU A 234 -14.99 22.89 12.98
C LEU A 234 -14.58 21.73 13.90
N ARG A 235 -14.98 20.51 13.54
CA ARG A 235 -14.48 19.30 14.19
C ARG A 235 -13.09 19.00 13.64
N LEU A 236 -12.11 18.90 14.52
CA LEU A 236 -10.72 18.62 14.16
C LEU A 236 -10.30 17.32 14.83
N GLY A 237 -9.54 16.50 14.11
CA GLY A 237 -8.91 15.29 14.61
C GLY A 237 -7.40 15.34 14.40
N LEU A 238 -6.63 14.78 15.32
CA LEU A 238 -5.19 14.65 15.21
C LEU A 238 -4.81 13.22 14.84
N LEU A 239 -3.90 13.10 13.88
CA LEU A 239 -3.30 11.83 13.50
C LEU A 239 -1.78 11.96 13.43
N HIS A 240 -1.07 11.06 14.09
CA HIS A 240 0.39 10.96 14.02
C HIS A 240 0.84 9.50 14.27
N GLY A 241 2.09 9.18 13.99
CA GLY A 241 2.59 7.81 14.02
C GLY A 241 2.58 7.08 15.38
N ARG A 242 2.26 7.78 16.48
CA ARG A 242 2.14 7.19 17.82
C ARG A 242 0.70 6.84 18.23
N ILE A 243 -0.28 7.30 17.48
CA ILE A 243 -1.67 6.96 17.75
C ILE A 243 -1.88 5.50 17.36
N PRO A 244 -2.45 4.66 18.25
CA PRO A 244 -2.83 3.30 17.93
C PRO A 244 -3.73 3.26 16.69
N ALA A 245 -3.60 2.21 15.87
CA ALA A 245 -4.31 2.12 14.60
C ALA A 245 -5.84 2.16 14.77
N ASP A 246 -6.35 1.51 15.81
CA ASP A 246 -7.78 1.50 16.18
C ASP A 246 -8.31 2.89 16.55
N GLU A 247 -7.53 3.70 17.29
CA GLU A 247 -7.88 5.09 17.60
C GLU A 247 -7.80 5.97 16.34
N GLY A 248 -6.82 5.72 15.48
CA GLY A 248 -6.68 6.40 14.19
C GLY A 248 -7.89 6.15 13.29
N ASP A 249 -8.33 4.89 13.19
CA ASP A 249 -9.51 4.50 12.41
C ASP A 249 -10.80 5.18 12.93
N VAL A 250 -10.98 5.26 14.25
CA VAL A 250 -12.11 5.99 14.87
C VAL A 250 -12.06 7.47 14.54
N THR A 251 -10.88 8.09 14.60
CA THR A 251 -10.70 9.51 14.26
C THR A 251 -11.02 9.79 12.80
N MET A 252 -10.65 8.87 11.90
CA MET A 252 -10.93 8.99 10.47
C MET A 252 -12.41 8.78 10.12
N ALA A 253 -13.13 7.98 10.91
CA ALA A 253 -14.55 7.68 10.69
C ALA A 253 -15.50 8.74 11.26
N ALA A 254 -15.02 9.62 12.16
CA ALA A 254 -15.79 10.65 12.85
C ALA A 254 -15.95 11.94 12.03
#